data_f6a0afb14d55630566147d0567f9c56a
#
_entry.id   f6a0afb14d55630566147d0567f9c56a
#
_cell.length_a   1.000
_cell.length_b   1.000
_cell.length_c   1.000
_cell.angle_alpha   90.00
_cell.angle_beta   90.00
_cell.angle_gamma   90.00
#
_symmetry.space_group_name_H-M   'P 1'
#
loop_
_entity.id
_entity.type
_entity.pdbx_description
1 polymer ?
#
loop_
_entity_poly.entity_id
_entity_poly.type
_entity_poly.pdbx_seq_one_letter_code
_entity_poly.pdbx_strand_id
1 'polypeptide(L)'
;LRTGVVIFLLYFVVFLAVYPGFFVYDAQEEYLEVVTRSFTTHHPLFHVLMLGGIVQLVYKLTGSVNLGIAAYTLLQMAALSLIFRYFIWKLGEHGLRKRGQWILTLYLGICPPLVMFSLCSAKDGLFMGMLLIQVLLLLDLCEDVEAFWADRKKMLLFAVSAILMMLFRHNGCYAFL
;
A
#
# COMPACT_ATOMS: atom_id res chain seq x y z
N LEU A 1 -4.43 -16.85 0.82
CA LEU A 1 -3.62 -16.40 1.97
C LEU A 1 -2.12 -16.67 1.76
N ARG A 2 -1.72 -17.85 1.26
CA ARG A 2 -0.29 -18.26 1.15
C ARG A 2 0.58 -17.30 0.32
N THR A 3 0.12 -16.83 -0.84
CA THR A 3 0.89 -15.93 -1.72
C THR A 3 1.24 -14.61 -1.05
N GLY A 4 0.29 -13.95 -0.38
CA GLY A 4 0.55 -12.71 0.34
C GLY A 4 1.54 -12.89 1.51
N VAL A 5 1.45 -14.01 2.24
CA VAL A 5 2.41 -14.33 3.31
C VAL A 5 3.82 -14.50 2.74
N VAL A 6 3.96 -15.20 1.60
CA VAL A 6 5.28 -15.38 0.96
C VAL A 6 5.86 -14.04 0.52
N ILE A 7 5.07 -13.16 -0.11
CA ILE A 7 5.53 -11.81 -0.51
C ILE A 7 5.98 -11.03 0.74
N PHE A 8 5.17 -11.03 1.80
CA PHE A 8 5.52 -10.34 3.04
C PHE A 8 6.82 -10.87 3.65
N LEU A 9 7.02 -12.18 3.68
CA LEU A 9 8.25 -12.78 4.22
C LEU A 9 9.48 -12.43 3.37
N LEU A 10 9.35 -12.38 2.04
CA LEU A 10 10.44 -11.93 1.15
C LEU A 10 10.81 -10.47 1.43
N TYR A 11 9.83 -9.60 1.57
CA TYR A 11 10.07 -8.19 1.97
C TYR A 11 10.67 -8.10 3.37
N PHE A 12 10.21 -8.94 4.31
CA PHE A 12 10.68 -8.95 5.69
C PHE A 12 12.17 -9.30 5.80
N VAL A 13 12.68 -10.23 4.96
CA VAL A 13 14.12 -10.52 4.91
C VAL A 13 14.93 -9.27 4.54
N VAL A 14 14.46 -8.51 3.53
CA VAL A 14 15.13 -7.26 3.14
C VAL A 14 14.96 -6.19 4.20
N PHE A 15 13.77 -6.10 4.83
CA PHE A 15 13.52 -5.18 5.94
C PHE A 15 14.51 -5.37 7.10
N LEU A 16 14.83 -6.61 7.46
CA LEU A 16 15.83 -6.88 8.52
C LEU A 16 17.21 -6.32 8.18
N ALA A 17 17.58 -6.29 6.88
CA ALA A 17 18.87 -5.74 6.44
C ALA A 17 18.88 -4.20 6.42
N VAL A 18 17.72 -3.55 6.27
CA VAL A 18 17.59 -2.08 6.13
C VAL A 18 16.78 -1.47 7.27
N TYR A 19 16.66 -2.16 8.40
CA TYR A 19 15.92 -1.70 9.57
C TYR A 19 16.26 -0.24 9.93
N PRO A 20 15.30 0.62 10.21
CA PRO A 20 13.84 0.44 10.36
C PRO A 20 13.02 0.61 9.06
N GLY A 21 13.64 0.56 7.91
CA GLY A 21 13.12 0.93 6.60
C GLY A 21 13.72 2.24 6.10
N PHE A 22 13.33 2.65 4.89
CA PHE A 22 13.82 3.90 4.28
C PHE A 22 12.90 5.07 4.64
N PHE A 23 13.32 5.87 5.60
CA PHE A 23 12.61 7.08 6.00
C PHE A 23 13.04 8.23 5.08
N VAL A 24 12.33 8.39 3.97
CA VAL A 24 12.66 9.34 2.89
C VAL A 24 12.41 10.78 3.30
N TYR A 25 12.91 11.74 2.52
CA TYR A 25 12.83 13.17 2.83
C TYR A 25 11.40 13.64 3.08
N ASP A 26 10.46 13.32 2.18
CA ASP A 26 9.04 13.66 2.36
C ASP A 26 8.48 13.13 3.69
N ALA A 27 8.85 11.90 4.07
CA ALA A 27 8.38 11.29 5.32
C ALA A 27 8.92 12.01 6.57
N GLN A 28 10.12 12.58 6.48
CA GLN A 28 10.69 13.40 7.57
C GLN A 28 9.89 14.71 7.73
N GLU A 29 9.58 15.37 6.64
CA GLU A 29 8.76 16.59 6.65
C GLU A 29 7.34 16.29 7.17
N GLU A 30 6.71 15.22 6.68
CA GLU A 30 5.38 14.78 7.14
C GLU A 30 5.37 14.46 8.65
N TYR A 31 6.42 13.83 9.17
CA TYR A 31 6.55 13.58 10.60
C TYR A 31 6.71 14.87 11.40
N LEU A 32 7.52 15.81 10.91
CA LEU A 32 7.67 17.14 11.52
C LEU A 32 6.35 17.91 11.57
N GLU A 33 5.54 17.87 10.52
CA GLU A 33 4.21 18.49 10.51
C GLU A 33 3.33 17.96 11.67
N VAL A 34 3.37 16.66 11.96
CA VAL A 34 2.61 16.07 13.07
C VAL A 34 3.18 16.48 14.43
N VAL A 35 4.51 16.48 14.59
CA VAL A 35 5.16 16.85 15.87
C VAL A 35 4.95 18.30 16.20
N THR A 36 5.11 19.20 15.22
CA THR A 36 4.97 20.65 15.38
C THR A 36 3.51 21.13 15.32
N ARG A 37 2.59 20.25 14.87
CA ARG A 37 1.19 20.57 14.55
C ARG A 37 1.05 21.69 13.50
N SER A 38 2.02 21.80 12.60
CA SER A 38 2.06 22.78 11.52
C SER A 38 1.84 22.08 10.17
N PHE A 39 0.58 21.89 9.80
CA PHE A 39 0.20 21.20 8.57
C PHE A 39 0.29 22.14 7.37
N THR A 40 0.84 21.64 6.28
CA THR A 40 0.93 22.35 5.01
C THR A 40 0.03 21.70 3.96
N THR A 41 -0.21 22.38 2.83
CA THR A 41 -0.91 21.81 1.69
C THR A 41 0.01 21.03 0.75
N HIS A 42 1.30 20.97 1.06
CA HIS A 42 2.30 20.29 0.22
C HIS A 42 2.14 18.77 0.26
N HIS A 43 1.91 18.23 1.45
CA HIS A 43 1.71 16.79 1.64
C HIS A 43 0.23 16.45 1.85
N PRO A 44 -0.24 15.29 1.36
CA PRO A 44 -1.61 14.83 1.61
C PRO A 44 -1.83 14.59 3.09
N LEU A 45 -2.75 15.34 3.70
CA LEU A 45 -2.99 15.32 5.15
C LEU A 45 -3.28 13.90 5.67
N PHE A 46 -3.96 13.07 4.89
CA PHE A 46 -4.25 11.69 5.29
C PHE A 46 -2.96 10.87 5.50
N HIS A 47 -2.00 10.97 4.56
CA HIS A 47 -0.72 10.26 4.68
C HIS A 47 0.12 10.84 5.81
N VAL A 48 0.17 12.16 5.96
CA VAL A 48 0.83 12.87 7.07
C VAL A 48 0.33 12.33 8.42
N LEU A 49 -0.98 12.27 8.62
CA LEU A 49 -1.57 11.78 9.87
C LEU A 49 -1.35 10.28 10.07
N MET A 50 -1.38 9.49 9.00
CA MET A 50 -1.16 8.06 9.08
C MET A 50 0.31 7.76 9.44
N LEU A 51 1.26 8.28 8.67
CA LEU A 51 2.69 8.07 8.89
C LEU A 51 3.14 8.69 10.20
N GLY A 52 2.99 10.00 10.32
CA GLY A 52 3.44 10.74 11.50
C GLY A 52 2.69 10.34 12.76
N GLY A 53 1.39 10.03 12.66
CA GLY A 53 0.59 9.54 13.78
C GLY A 53 1.06 8.19 14.31
N ILE A 54 1.37 7.23 13.43
CA ILE A 54 1.92 5.92 13.83
C ILE A 54 3.29 6.10 14.48
N VAL A 55 4.20 6.85 13.83
CA VAL A 55 5.55 7.10 14.37
C VAL A 55 5.47 7.77 15.74
N GLN A 56 4.66 8.81 15.88
CA GLN A 56 4.50 9.54 17.13
C GLN A 56 3.83 8.71 18.23
N LEU A 57 2.85 7.88 17.89
CA LEU A 57 2.20 6.99 18.85
C LEU A 57 3.19 5.98 19.42
N VAL A 58 3.94 5.31 18.54
CA VAL A 58 4.96 4.33 18.97
C VAL A 58 6.08 5.02 19.74
N TYR A 59 6.52 6.21 19.33
CA TYR A 59 7.49 6.99 20.07
C TYR A 59 7.03 7.31 21.51
N LYS A 60 5.78 7.73 21.68
CA LYS A 60 5.21 7.99 23.02
C LYS A 60 5.18 6.75 23.92
N LEU A 61 5.00 5.56 23.33
CA LEU A 61 4.93 4.31 24.08
C LEU A 61 6.32 3.72 24.39
N THR A 62 7.30 3.91 23.50
CA THR A 62 8.59 3.20 23.56
C THR A 62 9.80 4.11 23.73
N GLY A 63 9.67 5.41 23.50
CA GLY A 63 10.77 6.37 23.45
C GLY A 63 11.65 6.25 22.18
N SER A 64 11.27 5.43 21.19
CA SER A 64 12.10 5.18 20.01
C SER A 64 11.39 5.54 18.72
N VAL A 65 11.93 6.54 17.99
CA VAL A 65 11.47 6.92 16.66
C VAL A 65 11.69 5.78 15.65
N ASN A 66 12.82 5.05 15.77
CA ASN A 66 13.12 3.93 14.87
C ASN A 66 12.07 2.80 14.96
N LEU A 67 11.56 2.50 16.17
CA LEU A 67 10.45 1.56 16.32
C LEU A 67 9.17 2.09 15.69
N GLY A 68 8.93 3.40 15.72
CA GLY A 68 7.80 4.03 15.04
C GLY A 68 7.89 3.89 13.52
N ILE A 69 9.06 4.18 12.95
CA ILE A 69 9.32 3.99 11.51
C ILE A 69 9.15 2.52 11.12
N ALA A 70 9.72 1.60 11.91
CA ALA A 70 9.58 0.16 11.68
C ALA A 70 8.11 -0.30 11.69
N ALA A 71 7.32 0.20 12.64
CA ALA A 71 5.88 -0.13 12.71
C ALA A 71 5.12 0.34 11.46
N TYR A 72 5.38 1.58 11.00
CA TYR A 72 4.81 2.08 9.76
C TYR A 72 5.25 1.23 8.54
N THR A 73 6.55 0.94 8.43
CA THR A 73 7.10 0.13 7.33
C THR A 73 6.46 -1.26 7.28
N LEU A 74 6.34 -1.93 8.43
CA LEU A 74 5.69 -3.25 8.52
C LEU A 74 4.20 -3.19 8.12
N LEU A 75 3.49 -2.14 8.51
CA LEU A 75 2.10 -1.92 8.10
C LEU A 75 1.98 -1.75 6.57
N GLN A 76 2.85 -0.93 5.97
CA GLN A 76 2.91 -0.71 4.54
C GLN A 76 3.24 -1.99 3.77
N MET A 77 4.24 -2.76 4.24
CA MET A 77 4.59 -4.07 3.68
C MET A 77 3.40 -5.04 3.72
N ALA A 78 2.68 -5.09 4.85
CA ALA A 78 1.51 -5.93 5.00
C ALA A 78 0.39 -5.52 4.03
N ALA A 79 0.11 -4.21 3.93
CA ALA A 79 -0.89 -3.68 3.01
C ALA A 79 -0.57 -4.03 1.55
N LEU A 80 0.66 -3.77 1.08
CA LEU A 80 1.09 -4.08 -0.29
C LEU A 80 1.08 -5.60 -0.57
N SER A 81 1.49 -6.42 0.40
CA SER A 81 1.44 -7.88 0.26
C SER A 81 0.00 -8.40 0.12
N LEU A 82 -0.98 -7.78 0.80
CA LEU A 82 -2.39 -8.11 0.66
C LEU A 82 -2.94 -7.66 -0.70
N ILE A 83 -2.54 -6.49 -1.19
CA ILE A 83 -2.93 -5.99 -2.51
C ILE A 83 -2.38 -6.89 -3.62
N PHE A 84 -1.11 -7.26 -3.56
CA PHE A 84 -0.51 -8.17 -4.54
C PHE A 84 -1.10 -9.58 -4.47
N ARG A 85 -1.48 -10.05 -3.27
CA ARG A 85 -2.25 -11.29 -3.13
C ARG A 85 -3.60 -11.18 -3.85
N TYR A 86 -4.32 -10.07 -3.68
CA TYR A 86 -5.58 -9.82 -4.36
C TYR A 86 -5.40 -9.83 -5.88
N PHE A 87 -4.37 -9.15 -6.38
CA PHE A 87 -4.00 -9.17 -7.80
C PHE A 87 -3.76 -10.59 -8.33
N ILE A 88 -2.93 -11.38 -7.64
CA ILE A 88 -2.62 -12.78 -8.05
C ILE A 88 -3.89 -13.63 -8.03
N TRP A 89 -4.73 -13.47 -7.02
CA TRP A 89 -5.99 -14.19 -6.91
C TRP A 89 -6.91 -13.84 -8.08
N LYS A 90 -7.01 -12.56 -8.40
CA LYS A 90 -7.84 -12.06 -9.50
C LYS A 90 -7.40 -12.63 -10.85
N LEU A 91 -6.10 -12.60 -11.14
CA LEU A 91 -5.56 -13.23 -12.34
C LEU A 91 -5.82 -14.75 -12.38
N GLY A 92 -5.89 -15.39 -11.22
CA GLY A 92 -6.28 -16.78 -11.11
C GLY A 92 -7.74 -17.04 -11.52
N GLU A 93 -8.66 -16.13 -11.24
CA GLU A 93 -10.06 -16.16 -11.72
C GLU A 93 -10.12 -16.02 -13.24
N HIS A 94 -9.26 -15.20 -13.83
CA HIS A 94 -9.11 -15.01 -15.29
C HIS A 94 -8.25 -16.10 -15.96
N GLY A 95 -8.03 -17.25 -15.30
CA GLY A 95 -7.42 -18.43 -15.92
C GLY A 95 -5.90 -18.57 -15.73
N LEU A 96 -5.25 -17.72 -14.94
CA LEU A 96 -3.83 -17.91 -14.63
C LEU A 96 -3.62 -19.19 -13.82
N ARG A 97 -2.88 -20.14 -14.42
CA ARG A 97 -2.59 -21.45 -13.80
C ARG A 97 -1.81 -21.28 -12.48
N LYS A 98 -1.92 -22.25 -11.57
CA LYS A 98 -1.22 -22.24 -10.28
C LYS A 98 0.29 -22.02 -10.37
N ARG A 99 0.95 -22.59 -11.39
CA ARG A 99 2.38 -22.34 -11.64
C ARG A 99 2.66 -20.88 -11.96
N GLY A 100 1.84 -20.24 -12.79
CA GLY A 100 1.94 -18.82 -13.11
C GLY A 100 1.72 -17.92 -11.88
N GLN A 101 0.75 -18.28 -11.03
CA GLN A 101 0.51 -17.57 -9.76
C GLN A 101 1.74 -17.62 -8.84
N TRP A 102 2.45 -18.75 -8.76
CA TRP A 102 3.66 -18.88 -7.96
C TRP A 102 4.85 -18.12 -8.57
N ILE A 103 5.03 -18.17 -9.90
CA ILE A 103 6.04 -17.37 -10.60
C ILE A 103 5.81 -15.88 -10.33
N LEU A 104 4.57 -15.42 -10.47
CA LEU A 104 4.20 -14.04 -10.20
C LEU A 104 4.39 -13.67 -8.73
N THR A 105 4.09 -14.57 -7.79
CA THR A 105 4.33 -14.37 -6.36
C THR A 105 5.82 -14.11 -6.07
N LEU A 106 6.69 -14.94 -6.63
CA LEU A 106 8.13 -14.78 -6.47
C LEU A 106 8.62 -13.49 -7.15
N TYR A 107 8.15 -13.22 -8.37
CA TYR A 107 8.50 -11.98 -9.08
C TYR A 107 8.14 -10.73 -8.26
N LEU A 108 6.89 -10.64 -7.78
CA LEU A 108 6.44 -9.49 -6.98
C LEU A 108 7.19 -9.37 -5.66
N GLY A 109 7.59 -10.51 -5.06
CA GLY A 109 8.33 -10.53 -3.80
C GLY A 109 9.81 -10.19 -3.90
N ILE A 110 10.43 -10.33 -5.10
CA ILE A 110 11.88 -10.09 -5.28
C ILE A 110 12.19 -8.94 -6.26
N CYS A 111 11.20 -8.41 -6.98
CA CYS A 111 11.38 -7.32 -7.93
C CYS A 111 11.88 -6.06 -7.20
N PRO A 112 13.11 -5.57 -7.47
CA PRO A 112 13.75 -4.53 -6.67
C PRO A 112 12.91 -3.26 -6.52
N PRO A 113 12.30 -2.68 -7.57
CA PRO A 113 11.43 -1.52 -7.43
C PRO A 113 10.27 -1.76 -6.46
N LEU A 114 9.60 -2.92 -6.50
CA LEU A 114 8.46 -3.22 -5.64
C LEU A 114 8.89 -3.43 -4.19
N VAL A 115 10.03 -4.09 -3.97
CA VAL A 115 10.66 -4.22 -2.65
C VAL A 115 10.97 -2.83 -2.10
N MET A 116 11.61 -1.96 -2.88
CA MET A 116 11.93 -0.59 -2.46
C MET A 116 10.67 0.20 -2.11
N PHE A 117 9.63 0.19 -2.95
CA PHE A 117 8.36 0.85 -2.65
C PHE A 117 7.68 0.31 -1.39
N SER A 118 7.86 -0.96 -1.06
CA SER A 118 7.29 -1.54 0.16
C SER A 118 8.04 -1.11 1.42
N LEU A 119 9.33 -0.80 1.32
CA LEU A 119 10.22 -0.44 2.43
C LEU A 119 10.42 1.08 2.60
N CYS A 120 10.09 1.87 1.57
CA CYS A 120 10.13 3.32 1.63
C CYS A 120 8.88 3.89 2.27
N SER A 121 9.03 4.78 3.25
CA SER A 121 7.94 5.50 3.90
C SER A 121 7.37 6.60 3.00
N ALA A 122 7.04 6.24 1.75
CA ALA A 122 6.50 7.14 0.73
C ALA A 122 5.05 6.78 0.41
N LYS A 123 4.22 7.79 0.23
CA LYS A 123 2.81 7.67 -0.17
C LYS A 123 2.59 6.94 -1.50
N ASP A 124 3.60 6.95 -2.37
CA ASP A 124 3.50 6.43 -3.74
C ASP A 124 3.31 4.92 -3.81
N GLY A 125 3.89 4.16 -2.88
CA GLY A 125 3.69 2.71 -2.81
C GLY A 125 2.22 2.34 -2.54
N LEU A 126 1.60 3.00 -1.57
CA LEU A 126 0.19 2.77 -1.24
C LEU A 126 -0.74 3.30 -2.33
N PHE A 127 -0.43 4.47 -2.90
CA PHE A 127 -1.17 4.99 -4.06
C PHE A 127 -1.16 4.02 -5.23
N MET A 128 0.01 3.48 -5.62
CA MET A 128 0.15 2.46 -6.66
C MET A 128 -0.70 1.21 -6.34
N GLY A 129 -0.71 0.79 -5.08
CA GLY A 129 -1.51 -0.33 -4.63
C GLY A 129 -3.02 -0.09 -4.81
N MET A 130 -3.51 1.10 -4.43
CA MET A 130 -4.92 1.47 -4.61
C MET A 130 -5.29 1.58 -6.10
N LEU A 131 -4.40 2.15 -6.92
CA LEU A 131 -4.58 2.22 -8.37
C LEU A 131 -4.67 0.81 -8.98
N LEU A 132 -3.84 -0.13 -8.55
CA LEU A 132 -3.91 -1.52 -9.00
C LEU A 132 -5.28 -2.15 -8.68
N ILE A 133 -5.80 -1.94 -7.46
CA ILE A 133 -7.15 -2.41 -7.09
C ILE A 133 -8.20 -1.80 -8.01
N GLN A 134 -8.12 -0.49 -8.29
CA GLN A 134 -9.06 0.19 -9.19
C GLN A 134 -9.06 -0.41 -10.59
N VAL A 135 -7.88 -0.63 -11.17
CA VAL A 135 -7.75 -1.25 -12.50
C VAL A 135 -8.40 -2.64 -12.54
N LEU A 136 -8.16 -3.46 -11.51
CA LEU A 136 -8.77 -4.79 -11.44
C LEU A 136 -10.29 -4.75 -11.31
N LEU A 137 -10.82 -3.80 -10.56
CA LEU A 137 -12.27 -3.64 -10.41
C LEU A 137 -12.93 -3.03 -11.64
N LEU A 138 -12.22 -2.16 -12.37
CA LEU A 138 -12.67 -1.66 -13.68
C LEU A 138 -12.71 -2.77 -14.73
N LEU A 139 -11.76 -3.70 -14.72
CA LEU A 139 -11.83 -4.89 -15.58
C LEU A 139 -13.08 -5.73 -15.28
N ASP A 140 -13.38 -5.97 -13.99
CA ASP A 140 -14.62 -6.66 -13.60
C ASP A 140 -15.88 -5.92 -14.09
N LEU A 141 -15.89 -4.59 -13.96
CA LEU A 141 -16.99 -3.76 -14.42
C LEU A 141 -17.18 -3.85 -15.93
N CYS A 142 -16.07 -3.88 -16.70
CA CYS A 142 -16.12 -4.02 -18.16
C CYS A 142 -16.57 -5.41 -18.61
N GLU A 143 -16.31 -6.45 -17.82
CA GLU A 143 -16.71 -7.82 -18.16
C GLU A 143 -18.21 -8.07 -17.91
N ASP A 144 -18.74 -7.65 -16.76
CA ASP A 144 -20.16 -7.83 -16.43
C ASP A 144 -20.64 -6.70 -15.49
N VAL A 145 -21.26 -5.71 -16.11
CA VAL A 145 -21.77 -4.51 -15.41
C VAL A 145 -22.85 -4.86 -14.40
N GLU A 146 -23.78 -5.78 -14.74
CA GLU A 146 -24.90 -6.13 -13.86
C GLU A 146 -24.41 -6.91 -12.64
N ALA A 147 -23.55 -7.91 -12.85
CA ALA A 147 -22.93 -8.67 -11.75
C ALA A 147 -22.05 -7.79 -10.86
N PHE A 148 -21.34 -6.80 -11.44
CA PHE A 148 -20.54 -5.87 -10.65
C PHE A 148 -21.42 -5.05 -9.68
N TRP A 149 -22.49 -4.45 -10.18
CA TRP A 149 -23.40 -3.62 -9.35
C TRP A 149 -24.23 -4.46 -8.37
N ALA A 150 -24.44 -5.74 -8.61
CA ALA A 150 -25.08 -6.65 -7.67
C ALA A 150 -24.16 -7.04 -6.48
N ASP A 151 -22.83 -6.96 -6.65
CA ASP A 151 -21.87 -7.31 -5.60
C ASP A 151 -21.49 -6.09 -4.73
N ARG A 152 -22.16 -5.97 -3.59
CA ARG A 152 -21.92 -4.91 -2.61
C ARG A 152 -20.45 -4.84 -2.12
N LYS A 153 -19.72 -5.98 -2.09
CA LYS A 153 -18.32 -6.00 -1.65
C LYS A 153 -17.41 -5.38 -2.70
N LYS A 154 -17.65 -5.67 -3.99
CA LYS A 154 -16.91 -5.03 -5.10
C LYS A 154 -17.16 -3.53 -5.13
N MET A 155 -18.43 -3.11 -5.00
CA MET A 155 -18.80 -1.69 -4.93
C MET A 155 -18.11 -0.97 -3.77
N LEU A 156 -18.14 -1.57 -2.57
CA LEU A 156 -17.49 -0.98 -1.40
C LEU A 156 -15.96 -0.90 -1.60
N LEU A 157 -15.34 -1.97 -2.11
CA LEU A 157 -13.91 -1.98 -2.38
C LEU A 157 -13.53 -0.93 -3.43
N PHE A 158 -14.35 -0.77 -4.48
CA PHE A 158 -14.18 0.26 -5.50
C PHE A 158 -14.23 1.67 -4.90
N ALA A 159 -15.26 1.96 -4.12
CA ALA A 159 -15.41 3.27 -3.50
C ALA A 159 -14.29 3.55 -2.48
N VAL A 160 -13.96 2.59 -1.63
CA VAL A 160 -12.90 2.77 -0.60
C VAL A 160 -11.54 2.95 -1.24
N SER A 161 -11.17 2.13 -2.23
CA SER A 161 -9.88 2.27 -2.89
C SER A 161 -9.78 3.55 -3.71
N ALA A 162 -10.87 4.03 -4.34
CA ALA A 162 -10.93 5.33 -5.00
C ALA A 162 -10.70 6.49 -4.02
N ILE A 163 -11.42 6.49 -2.89
CA ILE A 163 -11.24 7.51 -1.85
C ILE A 163 -9.80 7.49 -1.31
N LEU A 164 -9.27 6.32 -0.97
CA LEU A 164 -7.90 6.20 -0.47
C LEU A 164 -6.87 6.68 -1.50
N MET A 165 -7.05 6.37 -2.79
CA MET A 165 -6.17 6.85 -3.84
C MET A 165 -6.14 8.39 -3.91
N MET A 166 -7.30 9.05 -3.79
CA MET A 166 -7.41 10.51 -3.73
C MET A 166 -6.78 11.09 -2.45
N LEU A 167 -6.92 10.38 -1.33
CA LEU A 167 -6.38 10.79 -0.03
C LEU A 167 -4.86 10.62 0.06
N PHE A 168 -4.27 9.66 -0.66
CA PHE A 168 -2.81 9.46 -0.71
C PHE A 168 -2.09 10.44 -1.65
N ARG A 169 -2.77 10.95 -2.68
CA ARG A 169 -2.19 11.94 -3.61
C ARG A 169 -3.24 12.97 -4.04
N HIS A 170 -2.89 14.26 -3.98
CA HIS A 170 -3.75 15.33 -4.46
C HIS A 170 -4.17 15.14 -5.93
N ASN A 171 -3.25 14.59 -6.73
CA ASN A 171 -3.50 14.33 -8.15
C ASN A 171 -4.25 13.00 -8.40
N GLY A 172 -4.61 12.25 -7.34
CA GLY A 172 -5.33 10.98 -7.47
C GLY A 172 -6.69 11.12 -8.14
N CYS A 173 -7.36 12.27 -8.03
CA CYS A 173 -8.63 12.55 -8.69
C CYS A 173 -8.51 12.56 -10.23
N TYR A 174 -7.37 12.96 -10.78
CA TYR A 174 -7.18 12.98 -12.24
C TYR A 174 -7.11 11.59 -12.88
N ALA A 175 -6.91 10.54 -12.10
CA ALA A 175 -6.95 9.17 -12.62
C ALA A 175 -8.37 8.70 -12.97
N PHE A 176 -9.42 9.49 -12.61
CA PHE A 176 -10.82 9.22 -12.93
C PHE A 176 -11.37 10.13 -14.03
N LEU A 177 -10.59 11.08 -14.53
CA LEU A 177 -10.92 11.96 -15.65
C LEU A 177 -10.41 11.40 -16.97
#